data_1667467e87be969bb6567f02550f6943
#
_entry.id   1667467e87be969bb6567f02550f6943
#
_cell.length_a   1.000
_cell.length_b   1.000
_cell.length_c   1.000
_cell.angle_alpha   90.00
_cell.angle_beta   90.00
_cell.angle_gamma   90.00
#
_symmetry.space_group_name_H-M   'P 1'
#
loop_
_entity.id
_entity.type
_entity.pdbx_description
1 polymer ?
#
loop_
_entity_poly.entity_id
_entity_poly.type
_entity_poly.pdbx_seq_one_letter_code
_entity_poly.pdbx_strand_id
1 'polypeptide(L)'
;MTAGTAMAKDKSDSTPAPARQAGEPAAASARPDIEAFIARARTLASSVEAGRRGRLIFALDATMSRQPTWDIACQLQAEMFREAAAIGGLEIQLVYYRGFKECRATDWIADGARLASLMTGITCQGGQTQIGKILAHARRETEKAKAQALVFVGDAMEEGIDDLAAAAGELGLRGVPAFVFQEGDDPVAERAFREIARLSHGAYCRFDVGAAHQLRELLRAAAAYAAGGMRALSDLSARQGRGAMALLQQMK
;
A
#
# COMPACT_ATOMS: atom_id res chain seq x y z
N MET A 1 16.12 -5.52 85.69
CA MET A 1 15.26 -6.52 85.08
C MET A 1 14.85 -6.02 83.73
N THR A 2 15.65 -6.15 82.74
CA THR A 2 15.80 -7.12 81.65
C THR A 2 14.49 -7.47 80.96
N ALA A 3 14.29 -6.93 79.73
CA ALA A 3 13.68 -7.66 78.68
C ALA A 3 14.07 -6.98 77.33
N GLY A 4 14.87 -7.68 76.60
CA GLY A 4 15.25 -7.31 75.25
C GLY A 4 14.12 -7.61 74.25
N THR A 5 13.97 -6.77 73.27
CA THR A 5 13.11 -7.04 72.15
C THR A 5 13.95 -7.08 70.89
N ALA A 6 13.93 -8.23 70.25
CA ALA A 6 14.65 -8.52 69.03
C ALA A 6 14.07 -7.74 67.81
N MET A 7 14.94 -7.11 67.04
CA MET A 7 14.62 -6.55 65.74
C MET A 7 14.52 -7.65 64.66
N ALA A 8 13.36 -7.81 64.06
CA ALA A 8 13.20 -8.59 62.85
C ALA A 8 13.64 -7.74 61.64
N LYS A 9 14.63 -8.23 60.90
CA LYS A 9 15.05 -7.66 59.61
C LYS A 9 14.07 -8.12 58.54
N ASP A 10 13.30 -7.17 58.03
CA ASP A 10 12.52 -7.38 56.81
C ASP A 10 13.47 -7.34 55.62
N LYS A 11 13.60 -8.44 54.91
CA LYS A 11 14.30 -8.53 53.65
C LYS A 11 13.29 -8.22 52.55
N SER A 12 13.32 -6.99 52.07
CA SER A 12 12.64 -6.65 50.83
C SER A 12 13.34 -7.32 49.65
N ASP A 13 12.69 -8.35 49.16
CA ASP A 13 13.07 -9.07 47.94
C ASP A 13 12.61 -8.20 46.75
N SER A 14 13.51 -7.35 46.22
CA SER A 14 13.28 -6.58 45.03
C SER A 14 13.68 -7.42 43.81
N THR A 15 12.73 -8.18 43.28
CA THR A 15 12.86 -8.80 41.97
C THR A 15 12.93 -7.70 40.92
N PRO A 16 14.00 -7.60 40.10
CA PRO A 16 14.05 -6.63 39.01
C PRO A 16 13.04 -7.03 37.93
N ALA A 17 12.20 -6.05 37.54
CA ALA A 17 11.31 -6.20 36.42
C ALA A 17 12.12 -6.55 35.14
N PRO A 18 11.61 -7.44 34.28
CA PRO A 18 12.30 -7.76 33.04
C PRO A 18 12.42 -6.49 32.18
N ALA A 19 13.65 -6.18 31.79
CA ALA A 19 13.96 -5.13 30.83
C ALA A 19 13.12 -5.36 29.56
N ARG A 20 12.30 -4.38 29.18
CA ARG A 20 11.67 -4.35 27.87
C ARG A 20 12.81 -4.36 26.84
N GLN A 21 12.95 -5.45 26.14
CA GLN A 21 13.75 -5.49 24.93
C GLN A 21 13.15 -4.45 23.98
N ALA A 22 13.94 -3.43 23.64
CA ALA A 22 13.61 -2.53 22.56
C ALA A 22 13.43 -3.40 21.30
N GLY A 23 12.21 -3.44 20.79
CA GLY A 23 11.92 -4.18 19.56
C GLY A 23 12.83 -3.66 18.45
N GLU A 24 13.49 -4.57 17.75
CA GLU A 24 14.21 -4.22 16.53
C GLU A 24 13.27 -3.46 15.60
N PRO A 25 13.76 -2.39 14.92
CA PRO A 25 12.94 -1.68 13.93
C PRO A 25 12.45 -2.70 12.90
N ALA A 26 11.13 -2.74 12.72
CA ALA A 26 10.53 -3.69 11.80
C ALA A 26 11.09 -3.44 10.39
N ALA A 27 11.79 -4.42 9.84
CA ALA A 27 12.44 -4.31 8.53
C ALA A 27 11.39 -4.05 7.42
N ALA A 28 11.76 -3.31 6.37
CA ALA A 28 10.97 -3.21 5.14
C ALA A 28 10.54 -4.61 4.67
N SER A 29 9.45 -4.71 3.89
CA SER A 29 8.94 -6.01 3.42
C SER A 29 10.08 -6.87 2.90
N ALA A 30 10.22 -8.06 3.48
CA ALA A 30 11.25 -8.98 3.09
C ALA A 30 11.07 -9.38 1.61
N ARG A 31 12.16 -9.77 0.96
CA ARG A 31 12.09 -10.31 -0.41
C ARG A 31 10.95 -11.29 -0.62
N PRO A 32 10.65 -12.24 0.31
CA PRO A 32 9.53 -13.15 0.18
C PRO A 32 8.16 -12.47 0.07
N ASP A 33 7.95 -11.33 0.74
CA ASP A 33 6.69 -10.57 0.65
C ASP A 33 6.50 -9.94 -0.73
N ILE A 34 7.59 -9.47 -1.33
CA ILE A 34 7.59 -8.91 -2.69
C ILE A 34 7.40 -10.03 -3.73
N GLU A 35 8.04 -11.18 -3.53
CA GLU A 35 7.82 -12.38 -4.37
C GLU A 35 6.36 -12.84 -4.27
N ALA A 36 5.80 -12.91 -3.07
CA ALA A 36 4.40 -13.25 -2.85
C ALA A 36 3.46 -12.25 -3.52
N PHE A 37 3.77 -10.93 -3.48
CA PHE A 37 3.03 -9.91 -4.22
C PHE A 37 3.06 -10.18 -5.73
N ILE A 38 4.24 -10.35 -6.30
CA ILE A 38 4.41 -10.61 -7.74
C ILE A 38 3.73 -11.93 -8.14
N ALA A 39 3.88 -12.99 -7.33
CA ALA A 39 3.24 -14.28 -7.57
C ALA A 39 1.71 -14.14 -7.53
N ARG A 40 1.17 -13.39 -6.56
CA ARG A 40 -0.28 -13.17 -6.44
C ARG A 40 -0.82 -12.26 -7.55
N ALA A 41 -0.10 -11.20 -7.90
CA ALA A 41 -0.43 -10.41 -9.08
C ALA A 41 -0.45 -11.28 -10.37
N ARG A 42 0.38 -12.32 -10.40
CA ARG A 42 0.40 -13.31 -11.50
C ARG A 42 -0.81 -14.25 -11.49
N THR A 43 -1.39 -14.58 -10.37
CA THR A 43 -2.55 -15.50 -10.30
C THR A 43 -3.89 -14.78 -10.48
N LEU A 44 -3.92 -13.48 -10.27
CA LEU A 44 -5.11 -12.66 -10.46
C LEU A 44 -5.28 -12.37 -11.96
N ALA A 45 -5.96 -13.27 -12.68
CA ALA A 45 -6.27 -13.06 -14.09
C ALA A 45 -7.25 -11.89 -14.25
N SER A 46 -6.77 -10.71 -14.68
CA SER A 46 -7.67 -9.68 -15.17
C SER A 46 -7.87 -9.91 -16.67
N SER A 47 -9.08 -10.28 -17.04
CA SER A 47 -9.48 -10.30 -18.44
C SER A 47 -9.75 -8.86 -18.88
N VAL A 48 -8.75 -8.17 -19.41
CA VAL A 48 -9.01 -6.96 -20.17
C VAL A 48 -9.55 -7.40 -21.53
N GLU A 49 -10.81 -7.09 -21.81
CA GLU A 49 -11.40 -7.32 -23.13
C GLU A 49 -10.54 -6.62 -24.19
N ALA A 50 -10.23 -7.32 -25.27
CA ALA A 50 -9.42 -6.80 -26.35
C ALA A 50 -10.02 -5.48 -26.88
N GLY A 51 -9.25 -4.40 -26.80
CA GLY A 51 -9.66 -3.06 -27.26
C GLY A 51 -10.16 -2.11 -26.17
N ARG A 52 -10.32 -2.53 -24.90
CA ARG A 52 -10.63 -1.63 -23.79
C ARG A 52 -9.38 -1.34 -22.96
N ARG A 53 -9.25 -0.08 -22.53
CA ARG A 53 -8.17 0.29 -21.60
C ARG A 53 -8.41 -0.30 -20.21
N GLY A 54 -7.35 -0.79 -19.59
CA GLY A 54 -7.39 -1.18 -18.18
C GLY A 54 -7.68 0.04 -17.29
N ARG A 55 -8.37 -0.14 -16.18
CA ARG A 55 -8.72 0.94 -15.24
C ARG A 55 -8.08 0.66 -13.88
N LEU A 56 -7.20 1.55 -13.44
CA LEU A 56 -6.50 1.48 -12.17
C LEU A 56 -6.93 2.63 -11.28
N ILE A 57 -7.43 2.34 -10.09
CA ILE A 57 -7.63 3.34 -9.04
C ILE A 57 -6.32 3.43 -8.26
N PHE A 58 -5.71 4.62 -8.25
CA PHE A 58 -4.50 4.90 -7.50
C PHE A 58 -4.83 5.84 -6.35
N ALA A 59 -4.78 5.32 -5.14
CA ALA A 59 -5.24 6.00 -3.94
C ALA A 59 -4.11 6.29 -2.96
N LEU A 60 -4.16 7.47 -2.33
CA LEU A 60 -3.11 8.00 -1.48
C LEU A 60 -3.66 8.53 -0.16
N ASP A 61 -2.92 8.24 0.89
CA ASP A 61 -2.95 9.02 2.11
C ASP A 61 -2.11 10.29 1.91
N ALA A 62 -2.74 11.45 2.06
CA ALA A 62 -2.10 12.75 2.04
C ALA A 62 -2.27 13.47 3.40
N THR A 63 -2.24 12.71 4.50
CA THR A 63 -2.22 13.27 5.86
C THR A 63 -0.86 13.81 6.23
N MET A 64 -0.79 14.58 7.32
CA MET A 64 0.44 15.29 7.73
C MET A 64 1.57 14.32 8.14
N SER A 65 1.26 13.11 8.57
CA SER A 65 2.25 12.09 8.90
C SER A 65 3.18 11.78 7.72
N ARG A 66 2.67 11.91 6.49
CA ARG A 66 3.43 11.66 5.26
C ARG A 66 4.24 12.86 4.74
N GLN A 67 4.10 14.04 5.37
CA GLN A 67 4.80 15.24 4.90
C GLN A 67 6.32 15.07 4.73
N PRO A 68 7.05 14.40 5.65
CA PRO A 68 8.51 14.27 5.52
C PRO A 68 8.96 13.51 4.26
N THR A 69 8.10 12.66 3.70
CA THR A 69 8.43 11.76 2.60
C THR A 69 7.65 12.09 1.32
N TRP A 70 6.73 13.06 1.42
CA TRP A 70 5.75 13.37 0.39
C TRP A 70 6.39 13.77 -0.96
N ASP A 71 7.39 14.62 -0.93
CA ASP A 71 8.02 15.11 -2.16
C ASP A 71 8.70 13.97 -2.94
N ILE A 72 9.38 13.07 -2.23
CA ILE A 72 10.00 11.89 -2.83
C ILE A 72 8.93 10.94 -3.36
N ALA A 73 7.88 10.70 -2.59
CA ALA A 73 6.75 9.85 -3.00
C ALA A 73 6.08 10.42 -4.26
N CYS A 74 5.85 11.73 -4.32
CA CYS A 74 5.27 12.40 -5.49
C CYS A 74 6.13 12.24 -6.75
N GLN A 75 7.44 12.40 -6.64
CA GLN A 75 8.36 12.24 -7.78
C GLN A 75 8.32 10.82 -8.34
N LEU A 76 8.40 9.81 -7.46
CA LEU A 76 8.38 8.40 -7.87
C LEU A 76 7.06 7.99 -8.51
N GLN A 77 5.96 8.47 -7.97
CA GLN A 77 4.62 8.20 -8.49
C GLN A 77 4.41 8.91 -9.83
N ALA A 78 4.92 10.14 -9.98
CA ALA A 78 4.91 10.84 -11.26
C ALA A 78 5.71 10.11 -12.35
N GLU A 79 6.86 9.54 -12.00
CA GLU A 79 7.63 8.70 -12.92
C GLU A 79 6.85 7.44 -13.30
N MET A 80 6.23 6.75 -12.33
CA MET A 80 5.39 5.59 -12.58
C MET A 80 4.25 5.91 -13.54
N PHE A 81 3.57 7.04 -13.38
CA PHE A 81 2.48 7.43 -14.28
C PHE A 81 2.95 7.63 -15.73
N ARG A 82 4.15 8.20 -15.93
CA ARG A 82 4.75 8.31 -17.27
C ARG A 82 5.07 6.95 -17.87
N GLU A 83 5.62 6.04 -17.06
CA GLU A 83 5.94 4.67 -17.49
C GLU A 83 4.66 3.88 -17.79
N ALA A 84 3.64 3.96 -16.94
CA ALA A 84 2.35 3.31 -17.16
C ALA A 84 1.67 3.80 -18.45
N ALA A 85 1.75 5.11 -18.72
CA ALA A 85 1.25 5.68 -19.96
C ALA A 85 2.03 5.18 -21.19
N ALA A 86 3.35 4.96 -21.07
CA ALA A 86 4.18 4.44 -22.16
C ALA A 86 3.88 2.96 -22.48
N ILE A 87 3.42 2.18 -21.51
CA ILE A 87 2.94 0.79 -21.75
C ILE A 87 1.66 0.83 -22.61
N GLY A 88 0.87 1.90 -22.51
CA GLY A 88 -0.40 2.08 -23.18
C GLY A 88 -1.54 1.24 -22.59
N GLY A 89 -2.76 1.54 -22.98
CA GLY A 89 -3.92 0.74 -22.58
C GLY A 89 -4.35 0.86 -21.12
N LEU A 90 -3.93 1.90 -20.40
CA LEU A 90 -4.30 2.13 -19.01
C LEU A 90 -4.96 3.50 -18.83
N GLU A 91 -6.05 3.55 -18.07
CA GLU A 91 -6.64 4.76 -17.50
C GLU A 91 -6.48 4.71 -15.98
N ILE A 92 -6.02 5.80 -15.39
CA ILE A 92 -5.79 5.90 -13.94
C ILE A 92 -6.72 6.96 -13.37
N GLN A 93 -7.38 6.64 -12.28
CA GLN A 93 -8.08 7.59 -11.45
C GLN A 93 -7.27 7.83 -10.18
N LEU A 94 -6.79 9.05 -9.99
CA LEU A 94 -6.08 9.45 -8.79
C LEU A 94 -7.10 9.80 -7.71
N VAL A 95 -6.98 9.13 -6.56
CA VAL A 95 -7.83 9.36 -5.38
C VAL A 95 -6.92 9.71 -4.21
N TYR A 96 -7.31 10.67 -3.39
CA TYR A 96 -6.57 10.96 -2.17
C TYR A 96 -7.51 11.41 -1.06
N TYR A 97 -7.11 11.20 0.17
CA TYR A 97 -7.74 11.82 1.32
C TYR A 97 -6.73 12.63 2.14
N ARG A 98 -7.24 13.66 2.80
CA ARG A 98 -6.53 14.50 3.77
C ARG A 98 -7.51 15.23 4.68
N GLY A 99 -7.02 15.87 5.73
CA GLY A 99 -7.91 16.54 6.66
C GLY A 99 -8.91 15.57 7.30
N PHE A 100 -10.00 16.07 7.83
CA PHE A 100 -10.99 15.24 8.54
C PHE A 100 -12.10 14.67 7.65
N LYS A 101 -12.33 15.23 6.47
CA LYS A 101 -13.46 14.82 5.61
C LYS A 101 -13.16 14.87 4.11
N GLU A 102 -11.99 15.36 3.72
CA GLU A 102 -11.64 15.51 2.32
C GLU A 102 -11.18 14.17 1.75
N CYS A 103 -11.97 13.63 0.84
CA CYS A 103 -11.59 12.51 -0.02
C CYS A 103 -12.01 12.89 -1.43
N ARG A 104 -11.06 13.02 -2.35
CA ARG A 104 -11.26 13.50 -3.72
C ARG A 104 -10.77 12.48 -4.72
N ALA A 105 -11.42 12.47 -5.87
CA ALA A 105 -11.03 11.67 -7.01
C ALA A 105 -10.97 12.55 -8.26
N THR A 106 -10.03 12.27 -9.15
CA THR A 106 -9.99 12.87 -10.49
C THR A 106 -10.95 12.14 -11.42
N ASP A 107 -11.10 12.67 -12.64
CA ASP A 107 -11.59 11.85 -13.75
C ASP A 107 -10.63 10.72 -14.07
N TRP A 108 -11.04 9.78 -14.91
CA TRP A 108 -10.18 8.75 -15.48
C TRP A 108 -9.24 9.38 -16.52
N ILE A 109 -7.95 9.22 -16.36
CA ILE A 109 -6.90 9.92 -17.13
C ILE A 109 -5.95 8.87 -17.70
N ALA A 110 -5.71 8.97 -19.02
CA ALA A 110 -4.73 8.14 -19.71
C ALA A 110 -3.38 8.86 -19.89
N ASP A 111 -3.36 10.19 -19.74
CA ASP A 111 -2.17 11.01 -19.89
C ASP A 111 -1.33 11.00 -18.61
N GLY A 112 -0.18 10.33 -18.65
CA GLY A 112 0.73 10.24 -17.52
C GLY A 112 1.36 11.58 -17.10
N ALA A 113 1.55 12.53 -18.02
CA ALA A 113 2.08 13.85 -17.69
C ALA A 113 1.04 14.66 -16.92
N ARG A 114 -0.23 14.56 -17.30
CA ARG A 114 -1.35 15.20 -16.58
C ARG A 114 -1.51 14.60 -15.19
N LEU A 115 -1.41 13.27 -15.03
CA LEU A 115 -1.44 12.62 -13.72
C LEU A 115 -0.28 13.07 -12.82
N ALA A 116 0.94 13.14 -13.37
CA ALA A 116 2.11 13.63 -12.65
C ALA A 116 1.92 15.08 -12.17
N SER A 117 1.38 15.96 -13.02
CA SER A 117 1.08 17.35 -12.65
C SER A 117 0.02 17.46 -11.56
N LEU A 118 -1.04 16.64 -11.63
CA LEU A 118 -2.07 16.62 -10.58
C LEU A 118 -1.49 16.13 -9.26
N MET A 119 -0.63 15.11 -9.29
CA MET A 119 0.02 14.55 -8.11
C MET A 119 0.88 15.59 -7.38
N THR A 120 1.68 16.35 -8.10
CA THR A 120 2.53 17.41 -7.52
C THR A 120 1.73 18.58 -6.95
N GLY A 121 0.48 18.73 -7.33
CA GLY A 121 -0.44 19.73 -6.78
C GLY A 121 -1.11 19.31 -5.46
N ILE A 122 -0.98 18.05 -5.03
CA ILE A 122 -1.55 17.57 -3.76
C ILE A 122 -0.56 17.92 -2.64
N THR A 123 -1.08 18.55 -1.59
CA THR A 123 -0.32 18.85 -0.37
C THR A 123 -0.88 18.09 0.81
N CYS A 124 -0.02 17.66 1.73
CA CYS A 124 -0.45 17.03 2.97
C CYS A 124 -1.22 18.00 3.86
N GLN A 125 -2.19 17.50 4.60
CA GLN A 125 -3.00 18.25 5.56
C GLN A 125 -3.30 17.39 6.77
N GLY A 126 -3.16 17.96 7.97
CA GLY A 126 -3.51 17.27 9.22
C GLY A 126 -4.96 16.79 9.22
N GLY A 127 -5.18 15.57 9.71
CA GLY A 127 -6.50 14.96 9.72
C GLY A 127 -6.45 13.50 10.15
N GLN A 128 -7.43 12.74 9.74
CA GLN A 128 -7.57 11.32 10.03
C GLN A 128 -7.56 10.48 8.76
N THR A 129 -7.26 9.19 8.90
CA THR A 129 -7.37 8.24 7.79
C THR A 129 -8.81 8.10 7.32
N GLN A 130 -8.99 7.89 6.02
CA GLN A 130 -10.30 7.75 5.39
C GLN A 130 -10.28 6.61 4.35
N ILE A 131 -9.67 5.50 4.73
CA ILE A 131 -9.47 4.32 3.88
C ILE A 131 -10.80 3.73 3.46
N GLY A 132 -11.78 3.68 4.39
CA GLY A 132 -13.13 3.22 4.09
C GLY A 132 -13.79 4.00 2.97
N LYS A 133 -13.53 5.32 2.84
CA LYS A 133 -14.03 6.13 1.71
C LYS A 133 -13.38 5.74 0.40
N ILE A 134 -12.09 5.40 0.40
CA ILE A 134 -11.38 4.90 -0.79
C ILE A 134 -11.97 3.56 -1.24
N LEU A 135 -12.16 2.62 -0.32
CA LEU A 135 -12.74 1.30 -0.64
C LEU A 135 -14.18 1.45 -1.19
N ALA A 136 -15.01 2.28 -0.54
CA ALA A 136 -16.35 2.60 -1.02
C ALA A 136 -16.35 3.31 -2.39
N HIS A 137 -15.38 4.18 -2.65
CA HIS A 137 -15.19 4.83 -3.94
C HIS A 137 -14.84 3.79 -5.03
N ALA A 138 -13.87 2.94 -4.76
CA ALA A 138 -13.46 1.88 -5.70
C ALA A 138 -14.62 0.93 -6.04
N ARG A 139 -15.47 0.59 -5.08
CA ARG A 139 -16.69 -0.17 -5.30
C ARG A 139 -17.64 0.56 -6.26
N ARG A 140 -17.98 1.82 -5.98
CA ARG A 140 -18.89 2.61 -6.82
C ARG A 140 -18.37 2.79 -8.25
N GLU A 141 -17.07 3.02 -8.41
CA GLU A 141 -16.48 3.13 -9.75
C GLU A 141 -16.54 1.81 -10.51
N THR A 142 -16.31 0.69 -9.82
CA THR A 142 -16.41 -0.64 -10.42
C THR A 142 -17.84 -1.00 -10.82
N GLU A 143 -18.85 -0.52 -10.11
CA GLU A 143 -20.27 -0.68 -10.48
C GLU A 143 -20.61 0.05 -11.78
N LYS A 144 -19.97 1.19 -12.07
CA LYS A 144 -20.14 1.93 -13.33
C LYS A 144 -19.40 1.24 -14.48
N ALA A 145 -18.16 0.88 -14.27
CA ALA A 145 -17.32 0.13 -15.20
C ALA A 145 -16.14 -0.48 -14.43
N LYS A 146 -15.84 -1.76 -14.72
CA LYS A 146 -14.88 -2.56 -13.97
C LYS A 146 -13.51 -1.84 -13.84
N ALA A 147 -13.05 -1.65 -12.60
CA ALA A 147 -11.67 -1.38 -12.29
C ALA A 147 -10.90 -2.72 -12.19
N GLN A 148 -9.71 -2.78 -12.74
CA GLN A 148 -8.88 -3.98 -12.72
C GLN A 148 -8.13 -4.14 -11.41
N ALA A 149 -7.79 -3.02 -10.75
CA ALA A 149 -7.13 -3.02 -9.45
C ALA A 149 -7.32 -1.69 -8.72
N LEU A 150 -7.16 -1.74 -7.40
CA LEU A 150 -6.93 -0.61 -6.51
C LEU A 150 -5.48 -0.69 -6.03
N VAL A 151 -4.72 0.39 -6.14
CA VAL A 151 -3.47 0.60 -5.41
C VAL A 151 -3.73 1.61 -4.31
N PHE A 152 -3.33 1.30 -3.10
CA PHE A 152 -3.40 2.22 -1.96
C PHE A 152 -2.03 2.37 -1.31
N VAL A 153 -1.62 3.60 -1.04
CA VAL A 153 -0.37 3.95 -0.36
C VAL A 153 -0.70 4.77 0.89
N GLY A 154 -0.29 4.29 2.06
CA GLY A 154 -0.54 4.97 3.34
C GLY A 154 0.44 4.51 4.43
N ASP A 155 0.46 5.20 5.55
CA ASP A 155 1.37 4.96 6.68
C ASP A 155 0.65 4.64 7.99
N ALA A 156 -0.62 5.02 8.14
CA ALA A 156 -1.39 4.91 9.36
C ALA A 156 -2.80 4.37 9.14
N MET A 157 -3.45 3.90 10.19
CA MET A 157 -4.85 3.48 10.19
C MET A 157 -5.51 3.80 11.53
N GLU A 158 -6.58 4.59 11.48
CA GLU A 158 -7.35 5.05 12.66
C GLU A 158 -8.83 4.61 12.60
N GLU A 159 -9.19 3.83 11.61
CA GLU A 159 -10.57 3.38 11.36
C GLU A 159 -10.84 2.00 11.96
N GLY A 160 -12.11 1.60 12.06
CA GLY A 160 -12.49 0.25 12.48
C GLY A 160 -12.04 -0.82 11.48
N ILE A 161 -11.24 -1.78 11.94
CA ILE A 161 -10.69 -2.82 11.06
C ILE A 161 -11.79 -3.69 10.45
N ASP A 162 -12.87 -3.95 11.18
CA ASP A 162 -13.98 -4.80 10.71
C ASP A 162 -14.74 -4.13 9.56
N ASP A 163 -14.95 -2.81 9.62
CA ASP A 163 -15.58 -2.05 8.54
C ASP A 163 -14.72 -2.04 7.29
N LEU A 164 -13.40 -1.86 7.44
CA LEU A 164 -12.45 -1.91 6.33
C LEU A 164 -12.38 -3.32 5.72
N ALA A 165 -12.39 -4.35 6.56
CA ALA A 165 -12.41 -5.75 6.14
C ALA A 165 -13.67 -6.08 5.34
N ALA A 166 -14.84 -5.67 5.80
CA ALA A 166 -16.10 -5.85 5.07
C ALA A 166 -16.06 -5.16 3.69
N ALA A 167 -15.62 -3.90 3.63
CA ALA A 167 -15.51 -3.17 2.38
C ALA A 167 -14.47 -3.77 1.41
N ALA A 168 -13.36 -4.30 1.94
CA ALA A 168 -12.36 -5.00 1.14
C ALA A 168 -12.90 -6.33 0.58
N GLY A 169 -13.67 -7.08 1.38
CA GLY A 169 -14.33 -8.30 0.93
C GLY A 169 -15.31 -8.04 -0.22
N GLU A 170 -16.04 -6.93 -0.17
CA GLU A 170 -16.91 -6.53 -1.28
C GLU A 170 -16.14 -6.24 -2.59
N LEU A 171 -14.93 -5.67 -2.51
CA LEU A 171 -14.07 -5.51 -3.68
C LEU A 171 -13.57 -6.86 -4.20
N GLY A 172 -13.18 -7.77 -3.29
CA GLY A 172 -12.79 -9.13 -3.64
C GLY A 172 -13.86 -9.89 -4.41
N LEU A 173 -15.12 -9.82 -3.96
CA LEU A 173 -16.26 -10.41 -4.67
C LEU A 173 -16.48 -9.83 -6.06
N ARG A 174 -16.10 -8.58 -6.30
CA ARG A 174 -16.16 -7.91 -7.60
C ARG A 174 -14.92 -8.15 -8.46
N GLY A 175 -13.94 -8.90 -7.96
CA GLY A 175 -12.68 -9.17 -8.65
C GLY A 175 -11.82 -7.93 -8.82
N VAL A 176 -11.80 -7.05 -7.82
CA VAL A 176 -10.95 -5.85 -7.76
C VAL A 176 -9.92 -6.05 -6.65
N PRO A 177 -8.74 -6.57 -6.96
CA PRO A 177 -7.67 -6.72 -5.97
C PRO A 177 -7.18 -5.35 -5.47
N ALA A 178 -6.95 -5.23 -4.17
CA ALA A 178 -6.29 -4.09 -3.57
C ALA A 178 -4.81 -4.41 -3.30
N PHE A 179 -3.92 -3.69 -3.97
CA PHE A 179 -2.49 -3.70 -3.70
C PHE A 179 -2.18 -2.59 -2.70
N VAL A 180 -1.87 -2.99 -1.48
CA VAL A 180 -1.71 -2.08 -0.35
C VAL A 180 -0.24 -1.93 -0.01
N PHE A 181 0.27 -0.70 -0.09
CA PHE A 181 1.66 -0.37 0.17
C PHE A 181 1.74 0.50 1.43
N GLN A 182 2.36 -0.05 2.47
CA GLN A 182 2.56 0.65 3.72
C GLN A 182 3.91 1.35 3.73
N GLU A 183 3.92 2.64 4.01
CA GLU A 183 5.12 3.38 4.36
C GLU A 183 5.34 3.31 5.87
N GLY A 184 6.60 3.02 6.28
CA GLY A 184 6.94 2.91 7.69
C GLY A 184 6.51 1.58 8.33
N ASP A 185 6.39 1.58 9.66
CA ASP A 185 6.33 0.37 10.47
C ASP A 185 5.20 0.33 11.52
N ASP A 186 4.14 1.13 11.33
CA ASP A 186 2.98 1.11 12.23
C ASP A 186 2.32 -0.29 12.25
N PRO A 187 2.33 -1.00 13.38
CA PRO A 187 1.81 -2.37 13.46
C PRO A 187 0.27 -2.42 13.41
N VAL A 188 -0.42 -1.31 13.70
CA VAL A 188 -1.89 -1.22 13.60
C VAL A 188 -2.27 -1.12 12.13
N ALA A 189 -1.59 -0.23 11.40
CA ALA A 189 -1.74 -0.11 9.95
C ALA A 189 -1.38 -1.42 9.24
N GLU A 190 -0.26 -2.07 9.60
CA GLU A 190 0.15 -3.34 9.01
C GLU A 190 -0.94 -4.40 9.10
N ARG A 191 -1.54 -4.57 10.27
CA ARG A 191 -2.60 -5.56 10.49
C ARG A 191 -3.81 -5.29 9.60
N ALA A 192 -4.29 -4.05 9.56
CA ALA A 192 -5.42 -3.64 8.75
C ALA A 192 -5.13 -3.77 7.25
N PHE A 193 -3.95 -3.34 6.81
CA PHE A 193 -3.55 -3.36 5.40
C PHE A 193 -3.37 -4.77 4.86
N ARG A 194 -2.82 -5.69 5.67
CA ARG A 194 -2.75 -7.11 5.34
C ARG A 194 -4.15 -7.73 5.20
N GLU A 195 -5.08 -7.35 6.08
CA GLU A 195 -6.46 -7.85 6.03
C GLU A 195 -7.22 -7.31 4.80
N ILE A 196 -7.08 -6.02 4.48
CA ILE A 196 -7.63 -5.43 3.25
C ILE A 196 -7.09 -6.16 2.02
N ALA A 197 -5.78 -6.36 1.94
CA ALA A 197 -5.15 -7.06 0.81
C ALA A 197 -5.64 -8.51 0.70
N ARG A 198 -5.73 -9.22 1.82
CA ARG A 198 -6.18 -10.61 1.87
C ARG A 198 -7.63 -10.77 1.37
N LEU A 199 -8.55 -9.95 1.90
CA LEU A 199 -9.98 -10.06 1.59
C LEU A 199 -10.35 -9.58 0.19
N SER A 200 -9.59 -8.62 -0.34
CA SER A 200 -9.75 -8.16 -1.73
C SER A 200 -9.02 -9.06 -2.75
N HIS A 201 -8.35 -10.12 -2.30
CA HIS A 201 -7.49 -10.97 -3.14
C HIS A 201 -6.31 -10.21 -3.77
N GLY A 202 -5.88 -9.13 -3.16
CA GLY A 202 -4.71 -8.34 -3.55
C GLY A 202 -3.42 -8.77 -2.84
N ALA A 203 -2.53 -7.83 -2.62
CA ALA A 203 -1.28 -8.07 -1.93
C ALA A 203 -0.85 -6.86 -1.08
N TYR A 204 -0.13 -7.13 -0.02
CA TYR A 204 0.45 -6.15 0.89
C TYR A 204 1.97 -6.15 0.76
N CYS A 205 2.56 -4.96 0.72
CA CYS A 205 4.00 -4.77 0.85
C CYS A 205 4.29 -3.54 1.70
N ARG A 206 5.33 -3.66 2.54
CA ARG A 206 5.87 -2.52 3.28
C ARG A 206 7.14 -2.00 2.61
N PHE A 207 7.31 -0.69 2.61
CA PHE A 207 8.50 -0.02 2.11
C PHE A 207 8.93 1.11 3.04
N ASP A 208 10.22 1.41 3.01
CA ASP A 208 10.80 2.56 3.71
C ASP A 208 11.03 3.71 2.74
N VAL A 209 11.18 4.92 3.26
CA VAL A 209 11.50 6.11 2.47
C VAL A 209 12.76 5.93 1.62
N GLY A 210 13.77 5.25 2.16
CA GLY A 210 15.01 4.90 1.45
C GLY A 210 14.83 3.84 0.36
N ALA A 211 13.69 3.16 0.31
CA ALA A 211 13.35 2.10 -0.64
C ALA A 211 12.51 2.61 -1.84
N ALA A 212 12.70 3.85 -2.23
CA ALA A 212 12.01 4.49 -3.36
C ALA A 212 12.01 3.65 -4.64
N HIS A 213 13.11 2.95 -4.91
CA HIS A 213 13.21 2.02 -6.02
C HIS A 213 12.24 0.83 -5.88
N GLN A 214 12.06 0.33 -4.66
CA GLN A 214 11.14 -0.78 -4.38
C GLN A 214 9.69 -0.38 -4.64
N LEU A 215 9.26 0.79 -4.17
CA LEU A 215 7.92 1.32 -4.45
C LEU A 215 7.70 1.47 -5.96
N ARG A 216 8.67 2.01 -6.69
CA ARG A 216 8.59 2.14 -8.16
C ARG A 216 8.34 0.80 -8.83
N GLU A 217 9.09 -0.24 -8.49
CA GLU A 217 8.95 -1.57 -9.08
C GLU A 217 7.57 -2.20 -8.75
N LEU A 218 7.08 -2.02 -7.53
CA LEU A 218 5.76 -2.49 -7.11
C LEU A 218 4.63 -1.78 -7.88
N LEU A 219 4.74 -0.46 -8.03
CA LEU A 219 3.76 0.35 -8.77
C LEU A 219 3.76 -0.01 -10.26
N ARG A 220 4.94 -0.25 -10.86
CA ARG A 220 5.04 -0.74 -12.26
C ARG A 220 4.38 -2.10 -12.43
N ALA A 221 4.60 -3.03 -11.51
CA ALA A 221 3.97 -4.35 -11.56
C ALA A 221 2.45 -4.25 -11.47
N ALA A 222 1.92 -3.43 -10.56
CA ALA A 222 0.49 -3.18 -10.42
C ALA A 222 -0.11 -2.52 -11.68
N ALA A 223 0.58 -1.53 -12.25
CA ALA A 223 0.16 -0.85 -13.47
C ALA A 223 0.15 -1.79 -14.68
N ALA A 224 1.20 -2.60 -14.86
CA ALA A 224 1.27 -3.61 -15.92
C ALA A 224 0.14 -4.65 -15.80
N TYR A 225 -0.13 -5.09 -14.56
CA TYR A 225 -1.26 -5.98 -14.29
C TYR A 225 -2.59 -5.33 -14.67
N ALA A 226 -2.83 -4.09 -14.29
CA ALA A 226 -4.07 -3.38 -14.62
C ALA A 226 -4.24 -3.12 -16.11
N ALA A 227 -3.14 -2.91 -16.86
CA ALA A 227 -3.15 -2.63 -18.30
C ALA A 227 -3.43 -3.87 -19.16
N GLY A 228 -2.88 -5.03 -18.80
CA GLY A 228 -2.97 -6.21 -19.66
C GLY A 228 -2.88 -7.55 -18.93
N GLY A 229 -3.20 -7.56 -17.63
CA GLY A 229 -3.19 -8.76 -16.80
C GLY A 229 -1.82 -9.42 -16.74
N MET A 230 -1.84 -10.72 -16.57
CA MET A 230 -0.64 -11.58 -16.48
C MET A 230 0.30 -11.48 -17.65
N ARG A 231 -0.26 -11.35 -18.87
CA ARG A 231 0.53 -11.31 -20.08
C ARG A 231 1.41 -10.07 -20.12
N ALA A 232 0.85 -8.89 -19.87
CA ALA A 232 1.61 -7.64 -19.84
C ALA A 232 2.66 -7.63 -18.71
N LEU A 233 2.35 -8.24 -17.56
CA LEU A 233 3.31 -8.37 -16.46
C LEU A 233 4.48 -9.29 -16.84
N SER A 234 4.19 -10.41 -17.54
CA SER A 234 5.21 -11.34 -18.05
C SER A 234 6.09 -10.70 -19.14
N ASP A 235 5.48 -9.96 -20.06
CA ASP A 235 6.19 -9.27 -21.15
C ASP A 235 7.08 -8.13 -20.57
N LEU A 236 6.61 -7.42 -19.55
CA LEU A 236 7.40 -6.42 -18.83
C LEU A 236 8.63 -7.06 -18.17
N SER A 237 8.45 -8.20 -17.51
CA SER A 237 9.53 -8.96 -16.89
C SER A 237 10.57 -9.43 -17.91
N ALA A 238 10.14 -9.87 -19.08
CA ALA A 238 11.01 -10.34 -20.16
C ALA A 238 11.81 -9.21 -20.84
N ARG A 239 11.22 -8.01 -20.99
CA ARG A 239 11.87 -6.86 -21.65
C ARG A 239 12.87 -6.12 -20.76
N GLN A 240 12.73 -6.21 -19.46
CA GLN A 240 13.59 -5.56 -18.47
C GLN A 240 14.67 -6.50 -17.91
N GLY A 241 15.10 -7.45 -18.67
CA GLY A 241 15.95 -8.61 -18.39
C GLY A 241 17.11 -8.46 -17.40
N ARG A 242 17.54 -7.25 -17.02
CA ARG A 242 18.54 -7.04 -15.96
C ARG A 242 17.93 -6.50 -14.65
N GLY A 243 16.95 -5.61 -14.70
CA GLY A 243 16.33 -5.05 -13.49
C GLY A 243 15.32 -6.02 -12.86
N ALA A 244 14.40 -6.57 -13.64
CA ALA A 244 13.44 -7.55 -13.15
C ALA A 244 14.09 -8.91 -12.84
N MET A 245 15.13 -9.32 -13.61
CA MET A 245 15.94 -10.52 -13.27
C MET A 245 16.85 -10.28 -12.07
N ALA A 246 17.42 -9.09 -11.87
CA ALA A 246 18.18 -8.78 -10.67
C ALA A 246 17.27 -8.72 -9.44
N LEU A 247 16.03 -8.25 -9.56
CA LEU A 247 15.02 -8.36 -8.51
C LEU A 247 14.66 -9.83 -8.27
N LEU A 248 14.35 -10.58 -9.31
CA LEU A 248 14.05 -12.02 -9.22
C LEU A 248 15.26 -12.86 -8.76
N GLN A 249 16.52 -12.47 -9.07
CA GLN A 249 17.73 -13.14 -8.60
C GLN A 249 18.17 -12.70 -7.21
N GLN A 250 17.88 -11.45 -6.80
CA GLN A 250 18.02 -10.99 -5.44
C GLN A 250 16.88 -11.47 -4.52
N MET A 251 15.85 -12.05 -5.10
CA MET A 251 14.66 -12.63 -4.49
C MET A 251 14.74 -14.18 -4.41
N LYS A 252 15.93 -14.77 -4.67
CA LYS A 252 16.21 -16.20 -4.45
C LYS A 252 16.80 -16.49 -3.09
#